data_183ce381a4c9b8c5a94116cf28cd1758
#
_entry.id   183ce381a4c9b8c5a94116cf28cd1758
#
_cell.length_a   1.000
_cell.length_b   1.000
_cell.length_c   1.000
_cell.angle_alpha   90.00
_cell.angle_beta   90.00
_cell.angle_gamma   90.00
#
_symmetry.space_group_name_H-M   'P 1'
#
loop_
_entity.id
_entity.type
_entity.pdbx_description
1 polymer ?
#
loop_
_entity_poly.entity_id
_entity_poly.type
_entity_poly.pdbx_seq_one_letter_code
_entity_poly.pdbx_strand_id
1 'polypeptide(L)'
;MTFTRYELTISVTLTSELHIGGVDEVPERDGEGTVIRFNRNGLKEPTIPGRSIKGAVRAACDIARQTMEDAGHPTTQDGGVFSKASWVSLWGDDTDYTGKSLLDRRLRSDDSLPIRQSALTFHAVSFPQYKDSDSGESPLPRRHGVGIDRTTGAASDGALYEHEFLPRGTKFDIRITAEGRDNETMVRDQSEGIPGPASSESVKKLLEVIVDVLTSGAVCLGGRTGSGQGTIQVIEPKLRRTGKTTDTGALTAPADVLDALIGEDEEGTPIPLELGGWSLEEPARITIDWWSPIGIFVAEDDELTKQRKAAKEAENEEKDINEEVHEVVYPLRDPSEEWENAQLLIPGTSIRGALRSRASRIARTVLAAKGELSTFASHDLHEQIAAEPNLVRYMFGSTEYRGAVTVHDCLSTKRGKLIEVTHNAIDRWTGGVIDGGLFTEAVYLGTHWEPITIDIDLRQLLNNIEAEKGPEDDGKTVGADQTGIGSEDREQSKPTHADYAHAAYVLLGLVLAELSAGTLPLGSRSTRGLGQVVVTTIEVEGADRKGVDLPSWNFTGCEALQQPATGAGVMTDALYKGQRELAGRVLRHLKDKYDGTEWSKRLENGPGAARTQSEGTGAADD
;
A
#
# COMPACT_ATOMS: atom_id res chain seq x y z
N MET A 1 1.23 45.06 -6.79
CA MET A 1 0.97 43.60 -6.84
C MET A 1 2.32 42.95 -6.98
N THR A 2 2.79 42.23 -5.98
CA THR A 2 4.06 41.52 -6.06
C THR A 2 3.75 40.08 -6.42
N PHE A 3 4.41 39.57 -7.45
CA PHE A 3 4.25 38.25 -7.97
C PHE A 3 5.58 37.53 -7.85
N THR A 4 5.56 36.30 -7.38
CA THR A 4 6.76 35.43 -7.30
C THR A 4 6.45 34.06 -7.85
N ARG A 5 7.26 33.59 -8.79
CA ARG A 5 7.19 32.25 -9.35
C ARG A 5 8.36 31.41 -8.82
N TYR A 6 8.03 30.21 -8.42
CA TYR A 6 8.97 29.21 -7.94
C TYR A 6 8.95 27.98 -8.85
N GLU A 7 10.09 27.35 -9.00
CA GLU A 7 10.24 26.04 -9.59
C GLU A 7 10.95 25.13 -8.59
N LEU A 8 10.30 24.03 -8.22
CA LEU A 8 10.85 22.98 -7.38
C LEU A 8 11.06 21.75 -8.26
N THR A 9 12.30 21.27 -8.31
CA THR A 9 12.67 20.02 -8.96
C THR A 9 13.19 19.08 -7.89
N ILE A 10 12.64 17.87 -7.82
CA ILE A 10 13.00 16.86 -6.85
C ILE A 10 13.41 15.59 -7.59
N SER A 11 14.71 15.29 -7.56
CA SER A 11 15.21 14.03 -8.12
C SER A 11 14.89 12.88 -7.17
N VAL A 12 14.25 11.85 -7.68
CA VAL A 12 13.81 10.70 -6.91
C VAL A 12 14.22 9.38 -7.58
N THR A 13 14.32 8.33 -6.77
CA THR A 13 14.48 6.94 -7.22
C THR A 13 13.34 6.10 -6.69
N LEU A 14 12.77 5.23 -7.52
CA LEU A 14 11.82 4.22 -7.06
C LEU A 14 12.54 3.19 -6.16
N THR A 15 12.03 2.99 -4.97
CA THR A 15 12.51 1.94 -4.04
C THR A 15 11.70 0.66 -4.13
N SER A 16 10.53 0.74 -4.78
CA SER A 16 9.68 -0.39 -5.15
C SER A 16 9.14 -0.19 -6.56
N GLU A 17 8.46 -1.18 -7.10
CA GLU A 17 7.78 -1.06 -8.38
C GLU A 17 6.67 -0.01 -8.34
N LEU A 18 6.43 0.66 -9.47
CA LEU A 18 5.35 1.63 -9.60
C LEU A 18 4.38 1.22 -10.71
N HIS A 19 3.10 1.13 -10.37
CA HIS A 19 2.02 0.97 -11.34
C HIS A 19 1.04 2.15 -11.27
N ILE A 20 0.77 2.72 -12.45
CA ILE A 20 -0.29 3.72 -12.64
C ILE A 20 -1.15 3.25 -13.80
N GLY A 21 -2.37 2.80 -13.52
CA GLY A 21 -3.29 2.30 -14.53
C GLY A 21 -3.64 3.35 -15.59
N GLY A 22 -3.59 2.92 -16.85
CA GLY A 22 -4.09 3.67 -18.00
C GLY A 22 -5.59 3.43 -18.22
N VAL A 23 -6.10 3.99 -19.30
CA VAL A 23 -7.49 3.78 -19.75
C VAL A 23 -7.60 2.52 -20.62
N ASP A 24 -6.47 2.06 -21.14
CA ASP A 24 -6.43 0.95 -22.10
C ASP A 24 -6.21 -0.37 -21.32
N GLU A 25 -7.26 -1.17 -21.24
CA GLU A 25 -7.17 -2.59 -20.93
C GLU A 25 -7.02 -3.34 -22.26
N VAL A 26 -5.93 -4.07 -22.41
CA VAL A 26 -5.72 -4.90 -23.60
C VAL A 26 -6.00 -6.34 -23.22
N PRO A 27 -6.95 -7.03 -23.89
CA PRO A 27 -7.13 -8.46 -23.71
C PRO A 27 -5.81 -9.18 -24.05
N GLU A 28 -5.45 -10.17 -23.26
CA GLU A 28 -4.30 -11.02 -23.56
C GLU A 28 -4.51 -11.71 -24.91
N ARG A 29 -3.43 -11.92 -25.67
CA ARG A 29 -3.52 -12.52 -27.03
C ARG A 29 -4.14 -13.91 -27.03
N ASP A 30 -4.08 -14.62 -25.91
CA ASP A 30 -4.57 -16.00 -25.78
C ASP A 30 -5.94 -16.11 -25.07
N GLY A 31 -6.59 -14.99 -24.74
CA GLY A 31 -8.01 -14.94 -24.36
C GLY A 31 -8.35 -15.26 -22.90
N GLU A 32 -7.39 -15.55 -22.03
CA GLU A 32 -7.66 -15.93 -20.64
C GLU A 32 -7.34 -14.89 -19.57
N GLY A 33 -6.81 -13.70 -19.92
CA GLY A 33 -6.45 -12.65 -18.97
C GLY A 33 -6.67 -11.25 -19.47
N THR A 34 -6.57 -10.29 -18.56
CA THR A 34 -6.58 -8.85 -18.87
C THR A 34 -5.27 -8.24 -18.41
N VAL A 35 -4.53 -7.58 -19.31
CA VAL A 35 -3.34 -6.81 -18.98
C VAL A 35 -3.73 -5.39 -18.66
N ILE A 36 -3.50 -4.95 -17.43
CA ILE A 36 -3.67 -3.57 -17.01
C ILE A 36 -2.41 -2.80 -17.40
N ARG A 37 -2.50 -2.04 -18.48
CA ARG A 37 -1.37 -1.28 -18.99
C ARG A 37 -1.01 -0.10 -18.10
N PHE A 38 0.25 0.25 -18.07
CA PHE A 38 0.71 1.50 -17.47
C PHE A 38 0.15 2.69 -18.27
N ASN A 39 -0.15 3.81 -17.61
CA ASN A 39 -0.64 5.01 -18.27
C ASN A 39 0.38 5.56 -19.28
N ARG A 40 -0.12 5.97 -20.47
CA ARG A 40 0.70 6.48 -21.57
C ARG A 40 0.26 7.86 -22.02
N ASN A 41 1.21 8.61 -22.56
CA ASN A 41 0.94 9.87 -23.25
C ASN A 41 0.59 9.64 -24.74
N GLY A 42 0.30 10.71 -25.47
CA GLY A 42 -0.02 10.66 -26.90
C GLY A 42 1.13 10.16 -27.80
N LEU A 43 2.35 10.05 -27.27
CA LEU A 43 3.53 9.50 -27.96
C LEU A 43 3.75 8.02 -27.67
N LYS A 44 2.83 7.38 -26.96
CA LYS A 44 2.90 6.00 -26.45
C LYS A 44 4.04 5.77 -25.44
N GLU A 45 4.44 6.79 -24.73
CA GLU A 45 5.44 6.70 -23.67
C GLU A 45 4.75 6.48 -22.32
N PRO A 46 5.23 5.55 -21.48
CA PRO A 46 4.76 5.45 -20.10
C PRO A 46 4.90 6.79 -19.40
N THR A 47 3.86 7.21 -18.70
CA THR A 47 3.80 8.56 -18.13
C THR A 47 3.12 8.55 -16.77
N ILE A 48 3.74 9.21 -15.80
CA ILE A 48 3.13 9.56 -14.51
C ILE A 48 2.41 10.90 -14.71
N PRO A 49 1.06 10.94 -14.70
CA PRO A 49 0.33 12.20 -14.83
C PRO A 49 0.60 13.12 -13.65
N GLY A 50 0.79 14.42 -13.91
CA GLY A 50 0.99 15.40 -12.83
C GLY A 50 -0.13 15.39 -11.79
N ARG A 51 -1.38 15.12 -12.21
CA ARG A 51 -2.53 14.96 -11.30
C ARG A 51 -2.35 13.80 -10.31
N SER A 52 -1.72 12.70 -10.73
CA SER A 52 -1.46 11.53 -9.87
C SER A 52 -0.40 11.86 -8.82
N ILE A 53 0.65 12.59 -9.20
CA ILE A 53 1.67 13.07 -8.28
C ILE A 53 1.03 14.07 -7.30
N LYS A 54 0.28 15.06 -7.83
CA LYS A 54 -0.41 16.06 -7.01
C LYS A 54 -1.33 15.43 -5.98
N GLY A 55 -2.13 14.43 -6.38
CA GLY A 55 -3.06 13.75 -5.49
C GLY A 55 -2.35 13.03 -4.33
N ALA A 56 -1.28 12.28 -4.61
CA ALA A 56 -0.51 11.57 -3.60
C ALA A 56 0.20 12.53 -2.64
N VAL A 57 0.87 13.56 -3.17
CA VAL A 57 1.56 14.57 -2.37
C VAL A 57 0.58 15.37 -1.51
N ARG A 58 -0.56 15.80 -2.09
CA ARG A 58 -1.59 16.54 -1.35
C ARG A 58 -2.14 15.71 -0.18
N ALA A 59 -2.49 14.45 -0.41
CA ALA A 59 -3.01 13.59 0.65
C ALA A 59 -2.04 13.48 1.83
N ALA A 60 -0.74 13.35 1.57
CA ALA A 60 0.27 13.31 2.62
C ALA A 60 0.47 14.68 3.31
N CYS A 61 0.42 15.79 2.55
CA CYS A 61 0.47 17.14 3.12
C CYS A 61 -0.79 17.46 3.97
N ASP A 62 -1.97 16.96 3.57
CA ASP A 62 -3.20 17.10 4.35
C ASP A 62 -3.09 16.38 5.70
N ILE A 63 -2.48 15.18 5.71
CA ILE A 63 -2.19 14.44 6.94
C ILE A 63 -1.22 15.22 7.83
N ALA A 64 -0.13 15.75 7.25
CA ALA A 64 0.86 16.55 7.98
C ALA A 64 0.22 17.80 8.61
N ARG A 65 -0.58 18.53 7.83
CA ARG A 65 -1.29 19.71 8.32
C ARG A 65 -2.24 19.37 9.49
N GLN A 66 -3.00 18.29 9.35
CA GLN A 66 -3.94 17.87 10.39
C GLN A 66 -3.21 17.42 11.66
N THR A 67 -2.08 16.73 11.54
CA THR A 67 -1.25 16.35 12.68
C THR A 67 -0.79 17.59 13.46
N MET A 68 -0.37 18.64 12.76
CA MET A 68 0.01 19.89 13.40
C MET A 68 -1.19 20.66 13.97
N GLU A 69 -2.34 20.62 13.32
CA GLU A 69 -3.59 21.20 13.84
C GLU A 69 -4.02 20.51 15.14
N ASP A 70 -3.99 19.18 15.19
CA ASP A 70 -4.28 18.38 16.38
C ASP A 70 -3.29 18.71 17.53
N ALA A 71 -2.04 19.04 17.20
CA ALA A 71 -1.02 19.49 18.15
C ALA A 71 -1.13 20.99 18.53
N GLY A 72 -2.09 21.73 17.97
CA GLY A 72 -2.29 23.16 18.24
C GLY A 72 -1.21 24.08 17.69
N HIS A 73 -0.51 23.68 16.61
CA HIS A 73 0.61 24.45 16.07
C HIS A 73 0.16 25.80 15.50
N PRO A 74 0.89 26.92 15.77
CA PRO A 74 0.46 28.27 15.37
C PRO A 74 0.25 28.47 13.87
N THR A 75 0.96 27.72 13.01
CA THR A 75 0.85 27.84 11.54
C THR A 75 -0.49 27.39 11.00
N THR A 76 -1.20 26.53 11.72
CA THR A 76 -2.51 25.98 11.31
C THR A 76 -3.69 26.75 11.88
N GLN A 77 -3.45 27.65 12.85
CA GLN A 77 -4.49 28.50 13.45
C GLN A 77 -4.96 29.59 12.49
N ASP A 78 -6.06 30.24 12.83
CA ASP A 78 -6.60 31.35 12.04
C ASP A 78 -5.56 32.47 11.85
N GLY A 79 -5.32 32.85 10.60
CA GLY A 79 -4.29 33.80 10.21
C GLY A 79 -2.89 33.18 10.03
N GLY A 80 -2.69 31.92 10.37
CA GLY A 80 -1.44 31.19 10.11
C GLY A 80 -1.25 30.86 8.63
N VAL A 81 -0.01 30.56 8.27
CA VAL A 81 0.42 30.29 6.88
C VAL A 81 -0.31 29.07 6.29
N PHE A 82 -0.74 28.15 7.13
CA PHE A 82 -1.48 26.94 6.79
C PHE A 82 -2.85 26.87 7.47
N SER A 83 -3.44 28.02 7.78
CA SER A 83 -4.84 28.08 8.16
C SER A 83 -5.71 27.44 7.08
N LYS A 84 -6.92 27.00 7.41
CA LYS A 84 -7.85 26.37 6.46
C LYS A 84 -8.05 27.20 5.20
N ALA A 85 -8.19 28.52 5.36
CA ALA A 85 -8.34 29.46 4.22
C ALA A 85 -7.07 29.53 3.35
N SER A 86 -5.87 29.61 3.96
CA SER A 86 -4.60 29.61 3.24
C SER A 86 -4.39 28.27 2.49
N TRP A 87 -4.75 27.16 3.12
CA TRP A 87 -4.64 25.83 2.53
C TRP A 87 -5.47 25.67 1.26
N VAL A 88 -6.72 26.16 1.27
CA VAL A 88 -7.58 26.21 0.08
C VAL A 88 -6.97 27.09 -1.00
N SER A 89 -6.34 28.22 -0.64
CA SER A 89 -5.67 29.10 -1.62
C SER A 89 -4.45 28.44 -2.26
N LEU A 90 -3.75 27.57 -1.54
CA LEU A 90 -2.55 26.86 -2.03
C LEU A 90 -2.92 25.71 -2.95
N TRP A 91 -3.85 24.83 -2.52
CA TRP A 91 -4.19 23.60 -3.24
C TRP A 91 -5.33 23.73 -4.22
N GLY A 92 -6.10 24.81 -4.16
CA GLY A 92 -7.36 25.00 -4.87
C GLY A 92 -8.54 24.48 -4.06
N ASP A 93 -9.75 24.68 -4.60
CA ASP A 93 -10.97 24.27 -3.92
C ASP A 93 -10.94 22.80 -3.58
N ASP A 94 -11.35 22.52 -2.36
CA ASP A 94 -11.50 21.19 -1.88
C ASP A 94 -12.81 20.58 -2.36
N THR A 95 -12.74 19.35 -2.83
CA THR A 95 -13.88 18.47 -2.72
C THR A 95 -14.07 18.23 -1.24
N ASP A 96 -15.18 18.69 -0.69
CA ASP A 96 -15.58 18.47 0.68
C ASP A 96 -15.10 17.07 1.17
N TYR A 97 -14.57 16.98 2.38
CA TYR A 97 -14.20 15.71 3.04
C TYR A 97 -15.34 14.66 3.04
N THR A 98 -16.55 15.06 2.68
CA THR A 98 -17.70 14.18 2.51
C THR A 98 -17.72 13.38 1.20
N GLY A 99 -16.67 13.47 0.36
CA GLY A 99 -16.55 12.70 -0.89
C GLY A 99 -17.52 13.15 -2.00
N LYS A 100 -18.22 14.26 -1.83
CA LYS A 100 -19.11 14.78 -2.86
C LYS A 100 -18.29 15.53 -3.91
N SER A 101 -18.38 15.08 -5.15
CA SER A 101 -17.67 15.68 -6.27
C SER A 101 -18.07 17.13 -6.49
N LEU A 102 -17.17 17.95 -7.06
CA LEU A 102 -17.49 19.32 -7.52
C LEU A 102 -18.70 19.33 -8.49
N LEU A 103 -18.92 18.21 -9.19
CA LEU A 103 -20.08 18.02 -10.05
C LEU A 103 -21.38 17.96 -9.24
N ASP A 104 -21.39 17.28 -8.10
CA ASP A 104 -22.56 17.19 -7.20
C ASP A 104 -22.89 18.51 -6.54
N ARG A 105 -21.90 19.37 -6.28
CA ARG A 105 -22.12 20.74 -5.82
C ARG A 105 -22.76 21.61 -6.90
N ARG A 106 -22.27 21.53 -8.15
CA ARG A 106 -22.85 22.26 -9.29
C ARG A 106 -24.30 21.87 -9.60
N LEU A 107 -24.69 20.66 -9.29
CA LEU A 107 -26.04 20.15 -9.49
C LEU A 107 -27.02 20.54 -8.36
N ARG A 108 -26.51 21.03 -7.23
CA ARG A 108 -27.31 21.55 -6.12
C ARG A 108 -27.14 23.07 -6.09
N SER A 109 -28.20 23.80 -6.28
CA SER A 109 -28.34 25.25 -6.48
C SER A 109 -27.81 26.17 -5.36
N ASP A 110 -26.81 25.75 -4.59
CA ASP A 110 -26.23 26.49 -3.46
C ASP A 110 -24.82 27.06 -3.79
N ASP A 111 -24.52 27.25 -5.06
CA ASP A 111 -23.19 27.49 -5.62
C ASP A 111 -22.87 28.96 -5.85
N SER A 112 -22.72 29.72 -4.81
CA SER A 112 -22.21 31.10 -4.94
C SER A 112 -20.69 31.23 -4.76
N LEU A 113 -19.95 30.16 -4.39
CA LEU A 113 -18.50 30.25 -4.16
C LEU A 113 -17.72 30.00 -5.46
N PRO A 114 -16.86 30.95 -5.89
CA PRO A 114 -16.01 30.77 -7.06
C PRO A 114 -14.98 29.64 -6.83
N ILE A 115 -14.85 28.75 -7.82
CA ILE A 115 -13.82 27.70 -7.83
C ILE A 115 -12.45 28.36 -7.95
N ARG A 116 -11.53 28.04 -7.03
CA ARG A 116 -10.15 28.52 -7.09
C ARG A 116 -9.22 27.50 -7.73
N GLN A 117 -8.36 28.02 -8.60
CA GLN A 117 -7.25 27.26 -9.14
C GLN A 117 -6.14 27.13 -8.08
N SER A 118 -5.49 25.96 -8.02
CA SER A 118 -4.30 25.74 -7.19
C SER A 118 -3.17 26.71 -7.55
N ALA A 119 -2.42 27.19 -6.55
CA ALA A 119 -1.17 27.92 -6.75
C ALA A 119 -0.04 27.02 -7.28
N LEU A 120 -0.21 25.70 -7.26
CA LEU A 120 0.77 24.69 -7.64
C LEU A 120 0.37 23.99 -8.92
N THR A 121 1.33 23.80 -9.82
CA THR A 121 1.20 22.97 -11.03
C THR A 121 2.21 21.83 -10.95
N PHE A 122 1.74 20.61 -10.95
CA PHE A 122 2.56 19.41 -11.02
C PHE A 122 2.69 18.95 -12.47
N HIS A 123 3.92 18.79 -12.92
CA HIS A 123 4.19 18.39 -14.29
C HIS A 123 4.15 16.86 -14.42
N ALA A 124 3.73 16.38 -15.59
CA ALA A 124 3.80 14.96 -15.92
C ALA A 124 5.26 14.52 -16.12
N VAL A 125 5.55 13.27 -15.80
CA VAL A 125 6.87 12.66 -16.03
C VAL A 125 6.70 11.55 -17.06
N SER A 126 7.40 11.65 -18.19
CA SER A 126 7.39 10.64 -19.25
C SER A 126 8.68 9.85 -19.27
N PHE A 127 8.60 8.60 -19.74
CA PHE A 127 9.71 7.66 -19.82
C PHE A 127 9.92 7.19 -21.27
N PRO A 128 10.60 8.01 -22.11
CA PRO A 128 10.81 7.70 -23.53
C PRO A 128 11.57 6.38 -23.77
N GLN A 129 12.43 5.97 -22.80
CA GLN A 129 13.21 4.73 -22.88
C GLN A 129 12.32 3.47 -22.83
N TYR A 130 11.08 3.60 -22.35
CA TYR A 130 10.08 2.53 -22.29
C TYR A 130 8.92 2.76 -23.28
N LYS A 131 9.16 3.53 -24.34
CA LYS A 131 8.15 3.76 -25.38
C LYS A 131 7.76 2.45 -26.05
N ASP A 132 6.45 2.27 -26.26
CA ASP A 132 5.95 1.11 -27.00
C ASP A 132 6.53 1.06 -28.43
N SER A 133 6.76 -0.14 -28.92
CA SER A 133 7.14 -0.38 -30.30
C SER A 133 6.04 0.04 -31.28
N ASP A 134 6.38 0.12 -32.55
CA ASP A 134 5.39 0.40 -33.61
C ASP A 134 4.35 -0.72 -33.74
N SER A 135 4.72 -1.96 -33.39
CA SER A 135 3.81 -3.12 -33.29
C SER A 135 2.87 -3.05 -32.07
N GLY A 136 3.08 -2.09 -31.15
CA GLY A 136 2.29 -1.91 -29.94
C GLY A 136 2.77 -2.75 -28.74
N GLU A 137 3.92 -3.41 -28.87
CA GLU A 137 4.53 -4.15 -27.75
C GLU A 137 5.17 -3.18 -26.76
N SER A 138 4.92 -3.43 -25.49
CA SER A 138 5.46 -2.66 -24.37
C SER A 138 6.77 -3.26 -23.87
N PRO A 139 7.83 -2.44 -23.69
CA PRO A 139 9.06 -2.90 -23.07
C PRO A 139 9.00 -2.92 -21.52
N LEU A 140 7.88 -2.48 -20.93
CA LEU A 140 7.72 -2.53 -19.49
C LEU A 140 7.56 -3.98 -19.01
N PRO A 141 8.19 -4.33 -17.87
CA PRO A 141 7.99 -5.62 -17.26
C PRO A 141 6.54 -5.75 -16.76
N ARG A 142 6.08 -7.00 -16.71
CA ARG A 142 4.74 -7.37 -16.27
C ARG A 142 4.82 -8.22 -15.02
N ARG A 143 3.76 -8.17 -14.24
CA ARG A 143 3.60 -9.02 -13.06
C ARG A 143 2.21 -9.60 -13.04
N HIS A 144 2.15 -10.91 -12.82
CA HIS A 144 0.92 -11.61 -12.57
C HIS A 144 0.42 -11.39 -11.15
N GLY A 145 -0.88 -11.27 -11.00
CA GLY A 145 -1.56 -11.29 -9.72
C GLY A 145 -2.74 -12.26 -9.80
N VAL A 146 -2.99 -12.96 -8.71
CA VAL A 146 -4.08 -13.91 -8.64
C VAL A 146 -4.92 -13.67 -7.38
N GLY A 147 -6.23 -13.64 -7.55
CA GLY A 147 -7.16 -13.67 -6.44
C GLY A 147 -7.34 -15.09 -5.92
N ILE A 148 -7.21 -15.29 -4.62
CA ILE A 148 -7.39 -16.59 -3.97
C ILE A 148 -8.79 -16.67 -3.36
N ASP A 149 -9.56 -17.70 -3.78
CA ASP A 149 -10.84 -18.02 -3.18
C ASP A 149 -10.66 -18.40 -1.71
N ARG A 150 -11.41 -17.74 -0.83
CA ARG A 150 -11.30 -17.89 0.64
C ARG A 150 -11.84 -19.20 1.16
N THR A 151 -12.64 -19.90 0.36
CA THR A 151 -13.25 -21.19 0.71
C THR A 151 -12.33 -22.35 0.33
N THR A 152 -11.86 -22.34 -0.91
CA THR A 152 -11.06 -23.43 -1.46
C THR A 152 -9.56 -23.28 -1.21
N GLY A 153 -9.07 -22.03 -1.02
CA GLY A 153 -7.65 -21.71 -0.93
C GLY A 153 -6.92 -21.85 -2.26
N ALA A 154 -7.64 -22.04 -3.36
CA ALA A 154 -7.12 -22.09 -4.72
C ALA A 154 -7.30 -20.74 -5.43
N ALA A 155 -6.70 -20.60 -6.62
CA ALA A 155 -6.98 -19.45 -7.49
C ALA A 155 -8.47 -19.39 -7.81
N SER A 156 -9.06 -18.21 -7.69
CA SER A 156 -10.45 -17.98 -8.08
C SER A 156 -10.54 -17.89 -9.60
N ASP A 157 -11.61 -18.43 -10.16
CA ASP A 157 -11.84 -18.39 -11.60
C ASP A 157 -11.96 -16.94 -12.09
N GLY A 158 -11.30 -16.62 -13.21
CA GLY A 158 -11.28 -15.25 -13.77
C GLY A 158 -10.52 -14.20 -12.93
N ALA A 159 -9.85 -14.58 -11.85
CA ALA A 159 -9.12 -13.65 -10.97
C ALA A 159 -7.61 -13.58 -11.24
N LEU A 160 -7.15 -14.13 -12.36
CA LEU A 160 -5.80 -13.91 -12.88
C LEU A 160 -5.77 -12.57 -13.62
N TYR A 161 -4.79 -11.75 -13.33
CA TYR A 161 -4.59 -10.47 -14.03
C TYR A 161 -3.10 -10.16 -14.12
N GLU A 162 -2.73 -9.41 -15.13
CA GLU A 162 -1.39 -8.87 -15.31
C GLU A 162 -1.42 -7.35 -15.18
N HIS A 163 -0.31 -6.79 -14.77
CA HIS A 163 -0.11 -5.34 -14.82
C HIS A 163 1.33 -4.99 -15.18
N GLU A 164 1.46 -3.95 -16.01
CA GLU A 164 2.75 -3.35 -16.34
C GLU A 164 3.21 -2.43 -15.19
N PHE A 165 4.51 -2.31 -14.99
CA PHE A 165 5.06 -1.43 -13.98
C PHE A 165 6.40 -0.84 -14.37
N LEU A 166 6.75 0.31 -13.77
CA LEU A 166 8.11 0.84 -13.79
C LEU A 166 8.94 0.10 -12.74
N PRO A 167 10.11 -0.44 -13.11
CA PRO A 167 10.92 -1.23 -12.19
C PRO A 167 11.53 -0.38 -11.08
N ARG A 168 11.82 -1.02 -9.94
CA ARG A 168 12.65 -0.47 -8.87
C ARG A 168 13.94 0.09 -9.44
N GLY A 169 14.50 1.15 -8.81
CA GLY A 169 15.71 1.81 -9.28
C GLY A 169 15.49 2.84 -10.40
N THR A 170 14.28 2.92 -10.99
CA THR A 170 13.97 3.95 -11.98
C THR A 170 14.10 5.34 -11.36
N LYS A 171 14.89 6.21 -12.03
CA LYS A 171 15.15 7.59 -11.60
C LYS A 171 14.37 8.56 -12.45
N PHE A 172 13.81 9.58 -11.81
CA PHE A 172 13.11 10.67 -12.50
C PHE A 172 13.02 11.91 -11.63
N ASP A 173 12.64 13.03 -12.25
CA ASP A 173 12.46 14.30 -11.58
C ASP A 173 10.97 14.64 -11.46
N ILE A 174 10.55 14.95 -10.24
CA ILE A 174 9.25 15.56 -9.95
C ILE A 174 9.44 17.07 -10.07
N ARG A 175 8.73 17.70 -11.02
CA ARG A 175 8.79 19.13 -11.26
C ARG A 175 7.49 19.79 -10.86
N ILE A 176 7.58 20.81 -10.02
CA ILE A 176 6.45 21.59 -9.51
C ILE A 176 6.73 23.07 -9.76
N THR A 177 5.81 23.74 -10.46
CA THR A 177 5.84 25.20 -10.56
C THR A 177 4.76 25.80 -9.66
N ALA A 178 5.07 26.91 -8.99
CA ALA A 178 4.18 27.52 -8.04
C ALA A 178 4.20 29.05 -8.14
N GLU A 179 3.06 29.68 -7.90
CA GLU A 179 2.90 31.12 -7.97
C GLU A 179 2.36 31.69 -6.66
N GLY A 180 3.11 32.62 -6.07
CA GLY A 180 2.68 33.43 -4.93
C GLY A 180 2.39 34.88 -5.32
N ARG A 181 1.38 35.48 -4.69
CA ARG A 181 0.96 36.86 -4.95
C ARG A 181 0.84 37.62 -3.64
N ASP A 182 1.71 38.61 -3.46
CA ASP A 182 1.69 39.47 -2.31
C ASP A 182 1.00 40.81 -2.67
N ASN A 183 -0.13 41.05 -2.08
CA ASN A 183 -0.89 42.30 -2.26
C ASN A 183 -0.88 43.10 -0.97
N GLU A 184 -0.24 44.25 -0.98
CA GLU A 184 -0.36 45.20 0.10
C GLU A 184 -1.76 45.87 0.15
N THR A 185 -2.53 45.84 -0.92
CA THR A 185 -3.80 46.57 -1.08
C THR A 185 -5.05 45.74 -1.29
N MET A 186 -4.97 44.41 -1.36
CA MET A 186 -6.21 43.63 -1.36
C MET A 186 -6.81 43.65 0.04
N VAL A 187 -7.69 44.64 0.24
CA VAL A 187 -8.66 44.61 1.32
C VAL A 187 -9.31 43.22 1.27
N ARG A 188 -9.04 42.45 2.31
CA ARG A 188 -9.78 41.22 2.53
C ARG A 188 -11.24 41.56 2.47
N ASP A 189 -11.91 41.16 1.41
CA ASP A 189 -13.36 41.18 1.43
C ASP A 189 -13.78 40.03 2.34
N GLN A 190 -13.73 40.32 3.63
CA GLN A 190 -14.10 39.37 4.69
C GLN A 190 -15.61 39.11 4.71
N SER A 191 -16.38 39.86 3.89
CA SER A 191 -17.84 39.76 3.88
C SER A 191 -18.35 38.49 3.14
N GLU A 192 -17.53 37.86 2.27
CA GLU A 192 -17.99 36.73 1.45
C GLU A 192 -17.26 35.41 1.75
N GLY A 193 -16.36 35.34 2.73
CA GLY A 193 -15.67 34.10 3.10
C GLY A 193 -14.74 33.50 2.04
N ILE A 194 -14.43 34.25 0.97
CA ILE A 194 -13.57 33.79 -0.13
C ILE A 194 -12.10 33.98 0.27
N PRO A 195 -11.28 32.90 0.31
CA PRO A 195 -9.86 33.03 0.62
C PRO A 195 -9.13 33.86 -0.45
N GLY A 196 -8.24 34.78 -0.05
CA GLY A 196 -7.37 35.53 -0.96
C GLY A 196 -6.40 34.61 -1.75
N PRO A 197 -5.62 35.14 -2.73
CA PRO A 197 -4.58 34.39 -3.39
C PRO A 197 -3.51 33.92 -2.40
N ALA A 198 -2.83 32.81 -2.67
CA ALA A 198 -1.73 32.32 -1.85
C ALA A 198 -0.58 33.33 -1.83
N SER A 199 -0.05 33.68 -0.65
CA SER A 199 1.13 34.56 -0.52
C SER A 199 2.40 33.83 -0.97
N SER A 200 3.42 34.59 -1.37
CA SER A 200 4.72 34.06 -1.74
C SER A 200 5.37 33.29 -0.58
N GLU A 201 5.18 33.74 0.65
CA GLU A 201 5.67 33.04 1.84
C GLU A 201 4.94 31.70 2.06
N SER A 202 3.61 31.69 1.95
CA SER A 202 2.83 30.45 2.10
C SER A 202 3.18 29.42 1.03
N VAL A 203 3.41 29.89 -0.21
CA VAL A 203 3.83 29.02 -1.31
C VAL A 203 5.22 28.43 -1.03
N LYS A 204 6.21 29.26 -0.65
CA LYS A 204 7.56 28.76 -0.33
C LYS A 204 7.52 27.72 0.79
N LYS A 205 6.81 28.02 1.88
CA LYS A 205 6.67 27.08 3.01
C LYS A 205 5.96 25.80 2.62
N LEU A 206 4.96 25.83 1.74
CA LEU A 206 4.33 24.61 1.24
C LEU A 206 5.30 23.78 0.41
N LEU A 207 6.15 24.40 -0.42
CA LEU A 207 7.16 23.66 -1.19
C LEU A 207 8.18 22.98 -0.26
N GLU A 208 8.54 23.60 0.87
CA GLU A 208 9.38 22.98 1.91
C GLU A 208 8.68 21.78 2.56
N VAL A 209 7.39 21.93 2.92
CA VAL A 209 6.57 20.80 3.44
C VAL A 209 6.48 19.66 2.45
N ILE A 210 6.31 19.93 1.16
CA ILE A 210 6.28 18.90 0.11
C ILE A 210 7.59 18.12 0.10
N VAL A 211 8.73 18.79 0.23
CA VAL A 211 10.03 18.10 0.29
C VAL A 211 10.16 17.26 1.55
N ASP A 212 9.78 17.80 2.72
CA ASP A 212 9.80 17.04 3.99
C ASP A 212 8.92 15.79 3.92
N VAL A 213 7.69 15.93 3.39
CA VAL A 213 6.73 14.82 3.25
C VAL A 213 7.22 13.76 2.25
N LEU A 214 7.83 14.16 1.14
CA LEU A 214 8.42 13.22 0.19
C LEU A 214 9.65 12.50 0.77
N THR A 215 10.46 13.22 1.55
CA THR A 215 11.67 12.68 2.19
C THR A 215 11.34 11.69 3.31
N SER A 216 10.22 11.88 4.00
CA SER A 216 9.78 10.97 5.08
C SER A 216 9.39 9.56 4.60
N GLY A 217 9.23 9.36 3.29
CA GLY A 217 8.77 8.10 2.71
C GLY A 217 7.26 7.84 2.83
N ALA A 218 6.48 8.80 3.34
CA ALA A 218 5.03 8.67 3.51
C ALA A 218 4.25 8.73 2.18
N VAL A 219 4.88 9.26 1.12
CA VAL A 219 4.24 9.37 -0.19
C VAL A 219 4.52 8.13 -1.03
N CYS A 220 3.46 7.41 -1.37
CA CYS A 220 3.49 6.36 -2.37
C CYS A 220 2.76 6.84 -3.63
N LEU A 221 3.40 6.68 -4.78
CA LEU A 221 2.83 7.05 -6.08
C LEU A 221 2.06 5.87 -6.68
N GLY A 222 0.97 6.17 -7.38
CA GLY A 222 0.21 5.17 -8.14
C GLY A 222 -0.71 4.29 -7.30
N GLY A 223 -1.01 3.10 -7.82
CA GLY A 223 -1.89 2.11 -7.20
C GLY A 223 -1.14 1.10 -6.34
N ARG A 224 -1.89 0.19 -5.68
CA ARG A 224 -1.35 -0.95 -4.91
C ARG A 224 -0.43 -0.55 -3.74
N THR A 225 -0.56 0.67 -3.24
CA THR A 225 0.26 1.21 -2.14
C THR A 225 0.19 0.38 -0.86
N GLY A 226 -0.93 -0.28 -0.58
CA GLY A 226 -1.06 -1.23 0.54
C GLY A 226 -0.18 -2.49 0.43
N SER A 227 0.47 -2.68 -0.72
CA SER A 227 1.46 -3.74 -0.95
C SER A 227 2.87 -3.18 -1.12
N GLY A 228 3.11 -1.97 -0.63
CA GLY A 228 4.42 -1.32 -0.67
C GLY A 228 4.86 -0.83 -2.05
N GLN A 229 3.97 -0.84 -3.06
CA GLN A 229 4.30 -0.33 -4.38
C GLN A 229 4.28 1.20 -4.43
N GLY A 230 5.10 1.77 -5.31
CA GLY A 230 5.17 3.20 -5.56
C GLY A 230 5.96 4.00 -4.53
N THR A 231 6.77 3.35 -3.71
CA THR A 231 7.65 4.03 -2.76
C THR A 231 8.81 4.70 -3.48
N ILE A 232 9.19 5.88 -2.98
CA ILE A 232 10.25 6.70 -3.57
C ILE A 232 11.26 7.11 -2.51
N GLN A 233 12.48 7.31 -2.94
CA GLN A 233 13.55 7.93 -2.17
C GLN A 233 13.94 9.26 -2.83
N VAL A 234 13.91 10.33 -2.06
CA VAL A 234 14.40 11.65 -2.51
C VAL A 234 15.92 11.62 -2.52
N ILE A 235 16.52 12.04 -3.66
CA ILE A 235 17.96 12.17 -3.84
C ILE A 235 18.38 13.61 -3.58
N GLU A 236 17.76 14.55 -4.31
CA GLU A 236 18.14 15.95 -4.27
C GLU A 236 16.94 16.84 -4.60
N PRO A 237 16.51 17.74 -3.68
CA PRO A 237 15.55 18.78 -3.96
C PRO A 237 16.27 20.08 -4.35
N LYS A 238 15.76 20.78 -5.38
CA LYS A 238 16.26 22.08 -5.85
C LYS A 238 15.11 23.06 -5.98
N LEU A 239 15.13 24.14 -5.19
CA LEU A 239 14.16 25.22 -5.29
C LEU A 239 14.81 26.43 -5.96
N ARG A 240 14.14 26.98 -6.97
CA ARG A 240 14.56 28.17 -7.68
C ARG A 240 13.43 29.18 -7.75
N ARG A 241 13.78 30.45 -7.76
CA ARG A 241 12.87 31.55 -8.07
C ARG A 241 13.09 31.95 -9.53
N THR A 242 12.06 31.74 -10.38
CA THR A 242 12.13 31.96 -11.82
C THR A 242 11.48 33.26 -12.29
N GLY A 243 10.76 33.96 -11.40
CA GLY A 243 10.19 35.28 -11.71
C GLY A 243 9.81 36.04 -10.44
N LYS A 244 10.02 37.31 -10.41
CA LYS A 244 9.57 38.20 -9.35
C LYS A 244 9.29 39.60 -9.91
N THR A 245 8.08 40.09 -9.70
CA THR A 245 7.69 41.46 -10.02
C THR A 245 7.65 42.27 -8.73
N THR A 246 8.48 43.31 -8.62
CA THR A 246 8.57 44.16 -7.44
C THR A 246 7.73 45.44 -7.53
N ASP A 247 7.41 45.89 -8.75
CA ASP A 247 6.60 47.09 -8.95
C ASP A 247 5.78 46.97 -10.25
N THR A 248 4.47 46.95 -10.12
CA THR A 248 3.56 46.88 -11.27
C THR A 248 3.33 48.22 -11.95
N GLY A 249 3.75 49.35 -11.31
CA GLY A 249 3.61 50.70 -11.87
C GLY A 249 4.62 51.01 -12.98
N ALA A 250 5.71 50.24 -13.08
CA ALA A 250 6.77 50.43 -14.06
C ALA A 250 6.61 49.53 -15.31
N LEU A 251 5.68 48.58 -15.32
CA LEU A 251 5.49 47.64 -16.42
C LEU A 251 4.62 48.28 -17.52
N THR A 252 5.24 49.06 -18.37
CA THR A 252 4.54 49.82 -19.43
C THR A 252 4.65 49.18 -20.81
N ALA A 253 5.67 48.35 -21.03
CA ALA A 253 5.87 47.64 -22.28
C ALA A 253 5.63 46.11 -22.13
N PRO A 254 5.18 45.42 -23.20
CA PRO A 254 5.03 43.96 -23.16
C PRO A 254 6.32 43.21 -22.82
N ALA A 255 7.49 43.76 -23.23
CA ALA A 255 8.80 43.19 -22.90
C ALA A 255 9.07 43.24 -21.40
N ASP A 256 8.79 44.35 -20.72
CA ASP A 256 8.98 44.51 -19.27
C ASP A 256 8.11 43.48 -18.49
N VAL A 257 6.90 43.24 -18.97
CA VAL A 257 6.00 42.21 -18.40
C VAL A 257 6.57 40.82 -18.60
N LEU A 258 7.09 40.52 -19.78
CA LEU A 258 7.67 39.24 -20.11
C LEU A 258 8.92 38.98 -19.27
N ASP A 259 9.83 39.92 -19.18
CA ASP A 259 11.05 39.83 -18.38
C ASP A 259 10.75 39.65 -16.89
N ALA A 260 9.71 40.34 -16.38
CA ALA A 260 9.24 40.16 -15.01
C ALA A 260 8.62 38.77 -14.75
N LEU A 261 7.98 38.18 -15.77
CA LEU A 261 7.33 36.86 -15.67
C LEU A 261 8.29 35.71 -15.88
N ILE A 262 9.27 35.84 -16.78
CA ILE A 262 10.21 34.78 -17.13
C ILE A 262 11.48 34.89 -16.28
N GLY A 263 11.86 36.09 -15.84
CA GLY A 263 13.13 36.39 -15.19
C GLY A 263 14.25 36.64 -16.22
N GLU A 264 15.30 37.36 -15.78
CA GLU A 264 16.46 37.68 -16.64
C GLU A 264 17.38 36.47 -16.89
N ASP A 265 17.29 35.43 -16.05
CA ASP A 265 18.12 34.24 -16.12
C ASP A 265 17.27 32.99 -16.46
N GLU A 266 17.62 32.29 -17.53
CA GLU A 266 16.99 31.02 -17.94
C GLU A 266 17.06 29.96 -16.82
N GLU A 267 18.07 30.02 -15.94
CA GLU A 267 18.24 29.05 -14.85
C GLU A 267 17.54 29.43 -13.53
N GLY A 268 17.10 30.68 -13.36
CA GLY A 268 16.49 31.19 -12.12
C GLY A 268 17.46 31.28 -10.93
N THR A 269 17.07 32.00 -9.87
CA THR A 269 17.86 32.18 -8.64
C THR A 269 17.64 31.04 -7.67
N PRO A 270 18.68 30.27 -7.25
CA PRO A 270 18.54 29.25 -6.22
C PRO A 270 18.05 29.84 -4.88
N ILE A 271 17.13 29.12 -4.22
CA ILE A 271 16.62 29.48 -2.89
C ILE A 271 16.93 28.33 -1.93
N PRO A 272 17.50 28.62 -0.75
CA PRO A 272 17.70 27.61 0.26
C PRO A 272 16.34 27.11 0.79
N LEU A 273 16.23 25.77 0.97
CA LEU A 273 15.11 25.10 1.59
C LEU A 273 15.35 25.00 3.10
N GLU A 274 14.35 25.37 3.88
CA GLU A 274 14.32 25.21 5.32
C GLU A 274 13.52 23.94 5.63
N LEU A 275 14.23 22.80 5.74
CA LEU A 275 13.64 21.48 5.92
C LEU A 275 13.62 21.04 7.39
N GLY A 276 12.80 20.04 7.71
CA GLY A 276 12.71 19.43 9.05
C GLY A 276 11.74 20.13 10.00
N GLY A 277 10.91 21.06 9.50
CA GLY A 277 9.88 21.74 10.30
C GLY A 277 8.59 20.92 10.48
N TRP A 278 8.46 19.79 9.78
CA TRP A 278 7.22 19.00 9.73
C TRP A 278 7.51 17.55 10.05
N SER A 279 6.86 17.05 11.10
CA SER A 279 6.85 15.62 11.37
C SER A 279 5.51 15.01 10.91
N LEU A 280 5.59 13.92 10.22
CA LEU A 280 4.45 13.03 9.98
C LEU A 280 4.34 12.06 11.17
N GLU A 281 3.13 11.62 11.46
CA GLU A 281 2.94 10.49 12.33
C GLU A 281 3.58 9.27 11.69
N GLU A 282 4.52 8.66 12.40
CA GLU A 282 5.10 7.41 11.96
C GLU A 282 4.10 6.28 12.16
N PRO A 283 3.96 5.37 11.19
CA PRO A 283 3.16 4.18 11.38
C PRO A 283 3.79 3.29 12.46
N ALA A 284 2.99 2.47 13.12
CA ALA A 284 3.57 1.36 13.87
C ALA A 284 4.21 0.39 12.88
N ARG A 285 5.47 0.02 13.13
CA ARG A 285 6.25 -0.82 12.22
C ARG A 285 6.57 -2.17 12.84
N ILE A 286 6.35 -3.23 12.08
CA ILE A 286 6.75 -4.58 12.43
C ILE A 286 7.84 -5.02 11.48
N THR A 287 9.00 -5.38 12.03
CA THR A 287 10.15 -5.89 11.30
C THR A 287 10.39 -7.34 11.71
N ILE A 288 10.46 -8.25 10.74
CA ILE A 288 10.59 -9.68 10.98
C ILE A 288 11.82 -10.19 10.24
N ASP A 289 12.89 -10.52 10.99
CA ASP A 289 14.05 -11.20 10.42
C ASP A 289 13.76 -12.69 10.25
N TRP A 290 14.15 -13.23 9.12
CA TRP A 290 13.79 -14.59 8.77
C TRP A 290 14.66 -15.19 7.65
N TRP A 291 14.53 -16.48 7.44
CA TRP A 291 15.07 -17.21 6.31
C TRP A 291 14.18 -18.39 5.93
N SER A 292 14.40 -18.98 4.76
CA SER A 292 13.63 -20.12 4.29
C SER A 292 14.55 -21.34 4.10
N PRO A 293 14.35 -22.42 4.87
CA PRO A 293 15.13 -23.66 4.71
C PRO A 293 14.77 -24.42 3.43
N ILE A 294 13.47 -24.41 3.09
CA ILE A 294 12.91 -25.04 1.92
C ILE A 294 12.30 -23.96 1.06
N GLY A 295 12.73 -23.81 -0.17
CA GLY A 295 12.49 -22.66 -1.03
C GLY A 295 11.10 -22.06 -1.00
N ILE A 296 11.05 -20.77 -1.18
CA ILE A 296 9.80 -20.04 -1.44
C ILE A 296 9.64 -19.92 -2.95
N PHE A 297 8.46 -20.27 -3.44
CA PHE A 297 8.17 -20.25 -4.84
C PHE A 297 7.06 -19.24 -5.16
N VAL A 298 7.44 -18.15 -5.80
CA VAL A 298 6.54 -17.24 -6.49
C VAL A 298 6.98 -17.31 -7.94
N ALA A 299 6.16 -17.84 -8.82
CA ALA A 299 6.55 -18.08 -10.20
C ALA A 299 6.87 -16.77 -10.93
N GLU A 300 7.88 -16.79 -11.78
CA GLU A 300 8.09 -15.74 -12.77
C GLU A 300 7.03 -15.82 -13.87
N ASP A 301 7.07 -14.85 -14.79
CA ASP A 301 6.22 -14.80 -15.96
C ASP A 301 6.51 -15.97 -16.91
N ASP A 302 5.48 -16.64 -17.42
CA ASP A 302 5.58 -17.76 -18.37
C ASP A 302 6.25 -17.32 -19.68
N GLU A 303 6.07 -16.07 -20.10
CA GLU A 303 6.71 -15.52 -21.30
C GLU A 303 8.24 -15.42 -21.14
N LEU A 304 8.71 -15.02 -19.94
CA LEU A 304 10.15 -15.04 -19.64
C LEU A 304 10.71 -16.47 -19.64
N THR A 305 9.95 -17.42 -19.16
CA THR A 305 10.32 -18.84 -19.17
C THR A 305 10.48 -19.35 -20.62
N LYS A 306 9.51 -19.04 -21.51
CA LYS A 306 9.57 -19.38 -22.94
C LYS A 306 10.73 -18.70 -23.64
N GLN A 307 10.97 -17.41 -23.39
CA GLN A 307 12.09 -16.66 -23.98
C GLN A 307 13.44 -17.28 -23.60
N ARG A 308 13.62 -17.68 -22.34
CA ARG A 308 14.87 -18.36 -21.90
C ARG A 308 15.06 -19.71 -22.56
N LYS A 309 13.99 -20.48 -22.69
CA LYS A 309 14.06 -21.76 -23.42
C LYS A 309 14.52 -21.53 -24.85
N ALA A 310 13.89 -20.60 -25.56
CA ALA A 310 14.26 -20.27 -26.93
C ALA A 310 15.71 -19.76 -27.06
N ALA A 311 16.15 -18.91 -26.11
CA ALA A 311 17.53 -18.41 -26.09
C ALA A 311 18.54 -19.55 -25.88
N LYS A 312 18.25 -20.52 -24.99
CA LYS A 312 19.11 -21.66 -24.74
C LYS A 312 19.12 -22.66 -25.90
N GLU A 313 17.99 -22.84 -26.58
CA GLU A 313 17.91 -23.62 -27.81
C GLU A 313 18.80 -23.02 -28.91
N ALA A 314 18.72 -21.69 -29.12
CA ALA A 314 19.56 -20.98 -30.08
C ALA A 314 21.07 -21.09 -29.73
N GLU A 315 21.42 -20.98 -28.44
CA GLU A 315 22.81 -21.16 -27.97
C GLU A 315 23.32 -22.58 -28.22
N ASN A 316 22.49 -23.60 -28.00
CA ASN A 316 22.83 -24.99 -28.26
C ASN A 316 23.00 -25.25 -29.74
N GLU A 317 22.16 -24.68 -30.61
CA GLU A 317 22.32 -24.74 -32.07
C GLU A 317 23.61 -24.09 -32.52
N GLU A 318 23.96 -22.90 -31.98
CA GLU A 318 25.21 -22.20 -32.35
C GLU A 318 26.45 -23.02 -31.92
N LYS A 319 26.37 -23.73 -30.80
CA LYS A 319 27.47 -24.56 -30.25
C LYS A 319 27.48 -26.00 -30.76
N ASP A 320 26.56 -26.38 -31.64
CA ASP A 320 26.36 -27.76 -32.15
C ASP A 320 26.15 -28.77 -30.99
N ILE A 321 25.44 -28.35 -29.94
CA ILE A 321 25.09 -29.17 -28.78
C ILE A 321 23.73 -29.80 -29.05
N ASN A 322 23.71 -31.11 -29.21
CA ASN A 322 22.46 -31.88 -29.40
C ASN A 322 21.85 -32.29 -28.05
N GLU A 323 21.51 -31.32 -27.21
CA GLU A 323 20.88 -31.53 -25.93
C GLU A 323 19.46 -30.95 -25.95
N GLU A 324 18.47 -31.71 -25.53
CA GLU A 324 17.08 -31.26 -25.47
C GLU A 324 16.93 -30.23 -24.34
N VAL A 325 16.47 -29.03 -24.69
CA VAL A 325 16.23 -27.95 -23.72
C VAL A 325 14.84 -28.10 -23.12
N HIS A 326 14.78 -28.47 -21.84
CA HIS A 326 13.54 -28.51 -21.10
C HIS A 326 13.15 -27.14 -20.58
N GLU A 327 11.86 -26.89 -20.51
CA GLU A 327 11.31 -25.68 -19.88
C GLU A 327 11.45 -25.78 -18.37
N VAL A 328 12.07 -24.77 -17.74
CA VAL A 328 12.27 -24.68 -16.30
C VAL A 328 11.62 -23.40 -15.79
N VAL A 329 10.64 -23.53 -14.89
CA VAL A 329 10.00 -22.38 -14.24
C VAL A 329 10.85 -21.94 -13.05
N TYR A 330 11.25 -20.70 -13.05
CA TYR A 330 12.09 -20.12 -12.00
C TYR A 330 11.26 -19.29 -11.00
N PRO A 331 11.75 -19.12 -9.75
CA PRO A 331 11.19 -18.15 -8.84
C PRO A 331 11.42 -16.72 -9.35
N LEU A 332 10.44 -15.86 -9.06
CA LEU A 332 10.44 -14.45 -9.42
C LEU A 332 11.70 -13.75 -8.90
N ARG A 333 12.26 -12.88 -9.75
CA ARG A 333 13.44 -12.07 -9.48
C ARG A 333 13.15 -10.59 -9.65
N ASP A 334 14.01 -9.77 -9.08
CA ASP A 334 13.96 -8.32 -9.31
C ASP A 334 14.31 -8.02 -10.79
N PRO A 335 13.39 -7.45 -11.56
CA PRO A 335 13.62 -7.16 -12.98
C PRO A 335 14.52 -5.95 -13.22
N SER A 336 14.94 -5.24 -12.18
CA SER A 336 15.85 -4.10 -12.29
C SER A 336 17.32 -4.50 -12.52
N GLU A 337 17.64 -5.79 -12.35
CA GLU A 337 18.99 -6.34 -12.47
C GLU A 337 19.07 -7.38 -13.60
N GLU A 338 20.29 -7.61 -14.08
CA GLU A 338 20.54 -8.72 -15.01
C GLU A 338 20.19 -10.06 -14.36
N TRP A 339 19.54 -10.93 -15.09
CA TRP A 339 18.93 -12.17 -14.57
C TRP A 339 19.88 -13.04 -13.73
N GLU A 340 21.16 -13.14 -14.11
CA GLU A 340 22.13 -13.97 -13.38
C GLU A 340 22.43 -13.44 -11.99
N ASN A 341 22.42 -12.12 -11.84
CA ASN A 341 22.74 -11.40 -10.61
C ASN A 341 21.47 -11.02 -9.81
N ALA A 342 20.32 -11.01 -10.46
CA ALA A 342 19.07 -10.54 -9.89
C ALA A 342 18.69 -11.27 -8.59
N GLN A 343 18.32 -10.51 -7.58
CA GLN A 343 17.83 -11.04 -6.31
C GLN A 343 16.48 -11.72 -6.51
N LEU A 344 16.23 -12.78 -5.72
CA LEU A 344 14.89 -13.37 -5.66
C LEU A 344 13.95 -12.36 -5.00
N LEU A 345 12.70 -12.32 -5.45
CA LEU A 345 11.70 -11.37 -5.00
C LEU A 345 10.45 -12.07 -4.50
N ILE A 346 10.02 -11.72 -3.29
CA ILE A 346 8.68 -12.03 -2.80
C ILE A 346 7.90 -10.72 -2.76
N PRO A 347 6.89 -10.55 -3.62
CA PRO A 347 6.08 -9.34 -3.62
C PRO A 347 5.35 -9.13 -2.29
N GLY A 348 5.29 -7.88 -1.85
CA GLY A 348 4.48 -7.50 -0.68
C GLY A 348 3.01 -7.92 -0.83
N THR A 349 2.49 -7.98 -2.05
CA THR A 349 1.15 -8.51 -2.34
C THR A 349 1.01 -9.97 -1.94
N SER A 350 2.02 -10.80 -2.17
CA SER A 350 2.01 -12.22 -1.81
C SER A 350 2.03 -12.42 -0.30
N ILE A 351 2.91 -11.69 0.40
CA ILE A 351 3.00 -11.74 1.88
C ILE A 351 1.71 -11.22 2.49
N ARG A 352 1.25 -10.04 2.05
CA ARG A 352 0.01 -9.42 2.53
C ARG A 352 -1.21 -10.33 2.31
N GLY A 353 -1.27 -10.98 1.15
CA GLY A 353 -2.33 -11.94 0.83
C GLY A 353 -2.34 -13.14 1.77
N ALA A 354 -1.17 -13.71 2.09
CA ALA A 354 -1.02 -14.81 3.05
C ALA A 354 -1.46 -14.39 4.47
N LEU A 355 -1.01 -13.21 4.94
CA LEU A 355 -1.41 -12.66 6.24
C LEU A 355 -2.92 -12.42 6.30
N ARG A 356 -3.52 -11.79 5.28
CA ARG A 356 -4.97 -11.52 5.20
C ARG A 356 -5.78 -12.82 5.21
N SER A 357 -5.40 -13.79 4.40
CA SER A 357 -6.09 -15.08 4.33
C SER A 357 -6.06 -15.81 5.67
N ARG A 358 -4.92 -15.76 6.37
CA ARG A 358 -4.78 -16.36 7.69
C ARG A 358 -5.60 -15.62 8.76
N ALA A 359 -5.57 -14.28 8.76
CA ALA A 359 -6.39 -13.46 9.64
C ALA A 359 -7.89 -13.75 9.46
N SER A 360 -8.35 -13.81 8.20
CA SER A 360 -9.72 -14.17 7.86
C SER A 360 -10.10 -15.55 8.40
N ARG A 361 -9.21 -16.55 8.23
CA ARG A 361 -9.43 -17.90 8.74
C ARG A 361 -9.53 -17.94 10.27
N ILE A 362 -8.63 -17.27 10.99
CA ILE A 362 -8.66 -17.19 12.47
C ILE A 362 -9.96 -16.54 12.92
N ALA A 363 -10.30 -15.37 12.38
CA ALA A 363 -11.51 -14.63 12.74
C ALA A 363 -12.78 -15.46 12.48
N ARG A 364 -12.90 -16.12 11.34
CA ARG A 364 -14.04 -16.99 11.00
C ARG A 364 -14.12 -18.23 11.90
N THR A 365 -12.98 -18.80 12.29
CA THR A 365 -12.96 -19.93 13.24
C THR A 365 -13.53 -19.50 14.59
N VAL A 366 -13.21 -18.31 15.07
CA VAL A 366 -13.74 -17.76 16.33
C VAL A 366 -15.24 -17.47 16.20
N LEU A 367 -15.70 -16.88 15.10
CA LEU A 367 -17.12 -16.65 14.86
C LEU A 367 -17.91 -17.97 14.77
N ALA A 368 -17.35 -19.01 14.12
CA ALA A 368 -17.94 -20.33 14.07
C ALA A 368 -18.09 -20.95 15.47
N ALA A 369 -17.07 -20.82 16.31
CA ALA A 369 -17.11 -21.32 17.69
C ALA A 369 -18.17 -20.63 18.56
N LYS A 370 -18.56 -19.40 18.21
CA LYS A 370 -19.65 -18.66 18.85
C LYS A 370 -21.04 -18.99 18.26
N GLY A 371 -21.11 -19.75 17.18
CA GLY A 371 -22.34 -19.97 16.42
C GLY A 371 -22.77 -18.77 15.55
N GLU A 372 -21.87 -17.83 15.32
CA GLU A 372 -22.12 -16.57 14.58
C GLU A 372 -21.53 -16.60 13.16
N LEU A 373 -20.96 -17.71 12.72
CA LEU A 373 -20.33 -17.81 11.41
C LEU A 373 -21.36 -17.70 10.28
N SER A 374 -21.17 -16.73 9.41
CA SER A 374 -21.78 -16.77 8.10
C SER A 374 -20.85 -17.50 7.12
N THR A 375 -21.40 -18.37 6.30
CA THR A 375 -20.68 -18.99 5.19
C THR A 375 -20.53 -17.98 4.08
N PHE A 376 -19.43 -18.03 3.31
CA PHE A 376 -19.40 -17.34 2.03
C PHE A 376 -20.47 -17.97 1.12
N ALA A 377 -21.48 -17.20 0.79
CA ALA A 377 -22.58 -17.67 -0.05
C ALA A 377 -22.21 -17.73 -1.54
N SER A 378 -21.07 -17.13 -1.91
CA SER A 378 -20.65 -16.94 -3.30
C SER A 378 -19.20 -17.39 -3.50
N HIS A 379 -18.90 -17.82 -4.72
CA HIS A 379 -17.53 -18.01 -5.21
C HIS A 379 -16.97 -16.73 -5.83
N ASP A 380 -17.77 -15.65 -5.92
CA ASP A 380 -17.28 -14.35 -6.36
C ASP A 380 -16.32 -13.75 -5.33
N LEU A 381 -15.11 -13.40 -5.78
CA LEU A 381 -14.05 -12.90 -4.90
C LEU A 381 -14.42 -11.54 -4.27
N HIS A 382 -15.15 -10.68 -4.99
CA HIS A 382 -15.56 -9.37 -4.45
C HIS A 382 -16.58 -9.54 -3.33
N GLU A 383 -17.54 -10.45 -3.50
CA GLU A 383 -18.49 -10.78 -2.45
C GLU A 383 -17.83 -11.43 -1.24
N GLN A 384 -16.84 -12.32 -1.46
CA GLN A 384 -16.06 -12.90 -0.38
C GLN A 384 -15.27 -11.84 0.40
N ILE A 385 -14.66 -10.85 -0.28
CA ILE A 385 -13.95 -9.74 0.36
C ILE A 385 -14.91 -8.86 1.16
N ALA A 386 -16.09 -8.56 0.63
CA ALA A 386 -17.11 -7.78 1.34
C ALA A 386 -17.66 -8.52 2.57
N ALA A 387 -17.71 -9.85 2.51
CA ALA A 387 -18.18 -10.71 3.61
C ALA A 387 -17.10 -11.03 4.67
N GLU A 388 -15.84 -10.66 4.45
CA GLU A 388 -14.77 -10.88 5.44
C GLU A 388 -15.12 -10.21 6.79
N PRO A 389 -14.70 -10.79 7.94
CA PRO A 389 -14.92 -10.19 9.25
C PRO A 389 -14.38 -8.77 9.36
N ASN A 390 -15.06 -7.93 10.13
CA ASN A 390 -14.76 -6.50 10.26
C ASN A 390 -13.30 -6.19 10.60
N LEU A 391 -12.68 -6.87 11.58
CA LEU A 391 -11.28 -6.62 11.97
C LEU A 391 -10.29 -6.90 10.82
N VAL A 392 -10.59 -7.88 9.96
CA VAL A 392 -9.79 -8.17 8.75
C VAL A 392 -9.91 -7.02 7.76
N ARG A 393 -11.12 -6.52 7.55
CA ARG A 393 -11.38 -5.41 6.62
C ARG A 393 -10.75 -4.11 7.10
N TYR A 394 -10.80 -3.79 8.39
CA TYR A 394 -10.13 -2.60 8.95
C TYR A 394 -8.63 -2.62 8.67
N MET A 395 -7.98 -3.77 8.86
CA MET A 395 -6.53 -3.92 8.65
C MET A 395 -6.16 -4.02 7.16
N PHE A 396 -6.85 -4.85 6.39
CA PHE A 396 -6.46 -5.18 5.03
C PHE A 396 -7.32 -4.52 3.94
N GLY A 397 -8.29 -3.71 4.32
CA GLY A 397 -9.17 -2.99 3.40
C GLY A 397 -10.36 -3.81 2.89
N SER A 398 -11.27 -3.10 2.26
CA SER A 398 -12.47 -3.64 1.63
C SER A 398 -12.59 -3.09 0.20
N THR A 399 -13.73 -3.27 -0.44
CA THR A 399 -14.07 -2.61 -1.71
C THR A 399 -14.37 -1.11 -1.53
N GLU A 400 -14.63 -0.68 -0.31
CA GLU A 400 -15.05 0.70 0.01
C GLU A 400 -13.90 1.58 0.50
N TYR A 401 -12.89 0.98 1.17
CA TYR A 401 -11.78 1.74 1.73
C TYR A 401 -10.45 0.95 1.71
N ARG A 402 -9.36 1.70 1.69
CA ARG A 402 -8.00 1.17 1.76
C ARG A 402 -7.73 0.56 3.14
N GLY A 403 -6.97 -0.53 3.20
CA GLY A 403 -6.50 -1.10 4.47
C GLY A 403 -5.47 -0.22 5.16
N ALA A 404 -5.37 -0.41 6.49
CA ALA A 404 -4.37 0.25 7.33
C ALA A 404 -3.00 -0.43 7.26
N VAL A 405 -2.93 -1.69 6.83
CA VAL A 405 -1.68 -2.46 6.74
C VAL A 405 -1.05 -2.32 5.36
N THR A 406 0.23 -1.93 5.35
CA THR A 406 1.11 -1.97 4.19
C THR A 406 2.19 -3.03 4.41
N VAL A 407 2.44 -3.86 3.41
CA VAL A 407 3.50 -4.88 3.44
C VAL A 407 4.43 -4.63 2.26
N HIS A 408 5.72 -4.53 2.55
CA HIS A 408 6.73 -4.21 1.54
C HIS A 408 7.22 -5.46 0.81
N ASP A 409 7.78 -5.26 -0.39
CA ASP A 409 8.48 -6.30 -1.15
C ASP A 409 9.69 -6.78 -0.34
N CYS A 410 10.03 -8.07 -0.49
CA CYS A 410 11.12 -8.69 0.22
C CYS A 410 12.10 -9.34 -0.77
N LEU A 411 13.35 -8.89 -0.77
CA LEU A 411 14.41 -9.39 -1.63
C LEU A 411 15.30 -10.41 -0.91
N SER A 412 15.90 -11.33 -1.67
CA SER A 412 16.88 -12.24 -1.09
C SER A 412 18.20 -11.52 -0.82
N THR A 413 18.70 -11.60 0.40
CA THR A 413 20.05 -11.10 0.76
C THR A 413 21.14 -12.11 0.42
N LYS A 414 20.79 -13.41 0.46
CA LYS A 414 21.66 -14.49 0.06
C LYS A 414 20.82 -15.59 -0.57
N ARG A 415 21.06 -15.84 -1.86
CA ARG A 415 20.45 -16.97 -2.56
C ARG A 415 20.99 -18.26 -1.99
N GLY A 416 20.09 -19.21 -1.73
CA GLY A 416 20.46 -20.53 -1.27
C GLY A 416 20.98 -21.42 -2.41
N LYS A 417 21.03 -22.73 -2.16
CA LYS A 417 21.43 -23.72 -3.16
C LYS A 417 20.30 -23.95 -4.17
N LEU A 418 20.58 -23.68 -5.45
CA LEU A 418 19.66 -24.00 -6.53
C LEU A 418 19.54 -25.52 -6.70
N ILE A 419 18.33 -26.03 -6.80
CA ILE A 419 17.98 -27.36 -7.25
C ILE A 419 16.87 -27.27 -8.28
N GLU A 420 16.93 -28.13 -9.28
CA GLU A 420 15.84 -28.33 -10.24
C GLU A 420 15.08 -29.61 -9.87
N VAL A 421 13.77 -29.49 -9.79
CA VAL A 421 12.88 -30.59 -9.40
C VAL A 421 11.90 -30.82 -10.53
N THR A 422 11.99 -31.98 -11.13
CA THR A 422 11.06 -32.39 -12.19
C THR A 422 9.87 -33.13 -11.59
N HIS A 423 8.69 -32.70 -11.97
CA HIS A 423 7.40 -33.24 -11.56
C HIS A 423 6.68 -33.86 -12.75
N ASN A 424 5.86 -34.84 -12.45
CA ASN A 424 4.93 -35.43 -13.42
C ASN A 424 3.50 -35.40 -12.88
N ALA A 425 2.53 -35.16 -13.75
CA ALA A 425 1.13 -35.33 -13.44
C ALA A 425 0.70 -36.76 -13.80
N ILE A 426 0.04 -37.42 -12.84
CA ILE A 426 -0.43 -38.78 -13.02
C ILE A 426 -1.95 -38.75 -13.23
N ASP A 427 -2.41 -39.36 -14.32
CA ASP A 427 -3.82 -39.61 -14.55
C ASP A 427 -4.35 -40.55 -13.46
N ARG A 428 -5.34 -40.09 -12.73
CA ARG A 428 -5.91 -40.82 -11.60
C ARG A 428 -6.70 -42.08 -12.03
N TRP A 429 -7.13 -42.11 -13.29
CA TRP A 429 -7.90 -43.22 -13.84
C TRP A 429 -7.01 -44.33 -14.36
N THR A 430 -6.01 -43.98 -15.15
CA THR A 430 -5.11 -44.95 -15.79
C THR A 430 -3.89 -45.28 -14.95
N GLY A 431 -3.52 -44.42 -13.99
CA GLY A 431 -2.27 -44.51 -13.23
C GLY A 431 -1.02 -44.18 -14.04
N GLY A 432 -1.18 -43.79 -15.31
CA GLY A 432 -0.09 -43.38 -16.20
C GLY A 432 0.21 -41.90 -16.10
N VAL A 433 1.34 -41.47 -16.65
CA VAL A 433 1.69 -40.05 -16.78
C VAL A 433 0.80 -39.41 -17.83
N ILE A 434 0.22 -38.25 -17.54
CA ILE A 434 -0.55 -37.44 -18.49
C ILE A 434 0.40 -36.92 -19.55
N ASP A 435 0.01 -37.02 -20.84
CA ASP A 435 0.78 -36.41 -21.92
C ASP A 435 0.90 -34.90 -21.72
N GLY A 436 2.13 -34.33 -21.84
CA GLY A 436 2.42 -32.95 -21.49
C GLY A 436 2.45 -32.63 -19.98
N GLY A 437 2.30 -33.65 -19.11
CA GLY A 437 2.26 -33.50 -17.66
C GLY A 437 3.62 -33.44 -16.96
N LEU A 438 4.72 -33.39 -17.72
CA LEU A 438 6.08 -33.23 -17.18
C LEU A 438 6.44 -31.75 -17.12
N PHE A 439 6.86 -31.25 -15.93
CA PHE A 439 7.35 -29.90 -15.77
C PHE A 439 8.47 -29.83 -14.73
N THR A 440 9.39 -28.89 -14.93
CA THR A 440 10.54 -28.69 -14.03
C THR A 440 10.46 -27.33 -13.37
N GLU A 441 10.68 -27.29 -12.06
CA GLU A 441 10.71 -26.07 -11.25
C GLU A 441 12.09 -25.94 -10.62
N ALA A 442 12.63 -24.71 -10.64
CA ALA A 442 13.86 -24.34 -9.95
C ALA A 442 13.56 -23.86 -8.54
N VAL A 443 14.21 -24.42 -7.54
CA VAL A 443 13.99 -24.08 -6.11
C VAL A 443 15.31 -23.72 -5.45
N TYR A 444 15.33 -22.68 -4.61
CA TYR A 444 16.49 -22.27 -3.84
C TYR A 444 16.35 -22.69 -2.37
N LEU A 445 17.21 -23.61 -1.90
CA LEU A 445 17.19 -24.10 -0.52
C LEU A 445 18.12 -23.27 0.37
N GLY A 446 17.67 -22.90 1.57
CA GLY A 446 18.46 -22.13 2.53
C GLY A 446 18.66 -20.67 2.12
N THR A 447 17.60 -20.04 1.61
CA THR A 447 17.63 -18.62 1.20
C THR A 447 17.43 -17.71 2.41
N HIS A 448 18.27 -16.67 2.51
CA HIS A 448 18.10 -15.56 3.43
C HIS A 448 17.45 -14.39 2.72
N TRP A 449 16.60 -13.69 3.43
CA TRP A 449 15.76 -12.62 2.90
C TRP A 449 16.01 -11.31 3.67
N GLU A 450 15.66 -10.19 3.04
CA GLU A 450 15.45 -8.94 3.77
C GLU A 450 14.33 -9.14 4.81
N PRO A 451 14.30 -8.34 5.88
CA PRO A 451 13.22 -8.40 6.84
C PRO A 451 11.87 -8.19 6.18
N ILE A 452 10.85 -8.96 6.58
CA ILE A 452 9.47 -8.63 6.25
C ILE A 452 9.11 -7.36 7.03
N THR A 453 8.79 -6.29 6.32
CA THR A 453 8.39 -5.01 6.91
C THR A 453 6.89 -4.79 6.71
N ILE A 454 6.18 -4.53 7.82
CA ILE A 454 4.74 -4.30 7.85
C ILE A 454 4.50 -2.98 8.57
N ASP A 455 3.92 -2.01 7.88
CA ASP A 455 3.51 -0.73 8.46
C ASP A 455 2.02 -0.72 8.77
N ILE A 456 1.63 -0.20 9.93
CA ILE A 456 0.25 -0.04 10.38
C ILE A 456 -0.03 1.45 10.54
N ASP A 457 -0.82 2.00 9.63
CA ASP A 457 -1.31 3.38 9.69
C ASP A 457 -2.50 3.46 10.66
N LEU A 458 -2.25 3.97 11.90
CA LEU A 458 -3.28 4.08 12.93
C LEU A 458 -4.40 5.06 12.55
N ARG A 459 -4.07 6.11 11.81
CA ARG A 459 -5.09 7.06 11.30
C ARG A 459 -6.04 6.34 10.35
N GLN A 460 -5.49 5.61 9.38
CA GLN A 460 -6.29 4.84 8.43
C GLN A 460 -7.11 3.76 9.14
N LEU A 461 -6.55 3.09 10.15
CA LEU A 461 -7.24 2.10 10.94
C LEU A 461 -8.47 2.69 11.65
N LEU A 462 -8.30 3.82 12.31
CA LEU A 462 -9.40 4.53 12.98
C LEU A 462 -10.44 5.03 11.99
N ASN A 463 -10.04 5.60 10.85
CA ASN A 463 -10.96 6.03 9.80
C ASN A 463 -11.78 4.86 9.22
N ASN A 464 -11.18 3.68 9.07
CA ASN A 464 -11.89 2.49 8.59
C ASN A 464 -12.94 2.01 9.61
N ILE A 465 -12.61 2.09 10.89
CA ILE A 465 -13.55 1.74 11.98
C ILE A 465 -14.71 2.75 12.00
N GLU A 466 -14.40 4.05 11.95
CA GLU A 466 -15.40 5.12 11.91
C GLU A 466 -16.33 5.01 10.67
N ALA A 467 -15.80 4.66 9.51
CA ALA A 467 -16.58 4.47 8.30
C ALA A 467 -17.67 3.39 8.44
N GLU A 468 -17.42 2.34 9.23
CA GLU A 468 -18.38 1.26 9.45
C GLU A 468 -19.24 1.42 10.71
N LYS A 469 -18.69 2.02 11.77
CA LYS A 469 -19.37 2.14 13.06
C LYS A 469 -20.07 3.49 13.25
N GLY A 470 -19.76 4.47 12.41
CA GLY A 470 -20.17 5.85 12.58
C GLY A 470 -19.29 6.60 13.58
N PRO A 471 -19.51 7.92 13.73
CA PRO A 471 -18.76 8.76 14.66
C PRO A 471 -18.96 8.27 16.11
N GLU A 472 -17.93 8.41 16.93
CA GLU A 472 -18.05 8.11 18.36
C GLU A 472 -19.10 9.04 18.98
N ASP A 473 -19.99 8.45 19.77
CA ASP A 473 -20.98 9.21 20.55
C ASP A 473 -20.25 9.89 21.72
N ASP A 474 -19.91 11.16 21.57
CA ASP A 474 -19.17 11.97 22.56
C ASP A 474 -19.91 12.15 23.91
N GLY A 475 -20.81 11.24 24.28
CA GLY A 475 -21.40 11.17 25.63
C GLY A 475 -22.04 12.46 26.14
N LYS A 476 -22.36 13.43 25.29
CA LYS A 476 -23.21 14.55 25.65
C LYS A 476 -24.64 14.07 25.76
N THR A 477 -24.95 13.46 26.88
CA THR A 477 -26.32 13.22 27.34
C THR A 477 -27.10 14.52 27.24
N VAL A 478 -27.93 14.62 26.21
CA VAL A 478 -29.08 15.52 26.23
C VAL A 478 -29.95 15.01 27.39
N GLY A 479 -30.18 15.89 28.40
CA GLY A 479 -30.85 15.59 29.65
C GLY A 479 -32.10 14.75 29.46
N ALA A 480 -32.06 13.53 29.95
CA ALA A 480 -33.22 12.69 30.16
C ALA A 480 -33.65 12.82 31.62
N ASP A 481 -34.88 13.20 31.72
CA ASP A 481 -35.75 13.33 32.84
C ASP A 481 -35.50 12.26 33.96
N GLN A 482 -35.29 12.72 35.18
CA GLN A 482 -35.17 11.90 36.36
C GLN A 482 -36.52 11.28 36.71
N THR A 483 -36.73 10.02 36.38
CA THR A 483 -37.66 9.18 37.15
C THR A 483 -37.02 7.84 37.41
N GLY A 484 -36.70 7.62 38.69
CA GLY A 484 -35.96 6.48 39.17
C GLY A 484 -36.67 5.15 39.04
N ILE A 485 -35.87 4.12 39.10
CA ILE A 485 -35.95 2.94 40.01
C ILE A 485 -34.79 2.03 39.60
N GLY A 486 -34.00 1.61 40.62
CA GLY A 486 -32.75 0.91 40.42
C GLY A 486 -32.85 -0.46 39.75
N SER A 487 -31.88 -0.71 38.91
CA SER A 487 -31.28 -2.01 38.70
C SER A 487 -29.77 -1.77 38.57
N GLU A 488 -29.01 -2.35 39.47
CA GLU A 488 -27.55 -2.44 39.42
C GLU A 488 -27.14 -3.43 38.32
N ASP A 489 -27.50 -3.14 37.09
CA ASP A 489 -26.84 -3.70 35.92
C ASP A 489 -25.71 -2.75 35.56
N ARG A 490 -24.46 -3.20 35.71
CA ARG A 490 -23.28 -2.52 35.20
C ARG A 490 -23.54 -2.24 33.70
N GLU A 491 -23.88 -1.00 33.38
CA GLU A 491 -23.85 -0.52 32.00
C GLU A 491 -22.47 -0.86 31.45
N GLN A 492 -22.40 -1.90 30.62
CA GLN A 492 -21.23 -2.16 29.82
C GLN A 492 -21.13 -0.99 28.87
N SER A 493 -20.15 -0.11 29.10
CA SER A 493 -19.88 1.01 28.20
C SER A 493 -19.78 0.49 26.77
N LYS A 494 -20.39 1.19 25.81
CA LYS A 494 -20.26 0.85 24.39
C LYS A 494 -18.78 0.78 24.02
N PRO A 495 -18.37 -0.17 23.16
CA PRO A 495 -16.98 -0.26 22.73
C PRO A 495 -16.57 0.98 21.95
N THR A 496 -15.38 1.48 22.24
CA THR A 496 -14.75 2.62 21.57
C THR A 496 -14.06 2.20 20.25
N HIS A 497 -13.73 3.14 19.39
CA HIS A 497 -12.91 2.86 18.20
C HIS A 497 -11.54 2.31 18.58
N ALA A 498 -10.96 2.75 19.70
CA ALA A 498 -9.72 2.21 20.24
C ALA A 498 -9.82 0.71 20.61
N ASP A 499 -10.96 0.26 21.15
CA ASP A 499 -11.18 -1.16 21.44
C ASP A 499 -11.17 -2.02 20.16
N TYR A 500 -11.76 -1.53 19.08
CA TYR A 500 -11.72 -2.22 17.78
C TYR A 500 -10.32 -2.20 17.15
N ALA A 501 -9.58 -1.11 17.30
CA ALA A 501 -8.20 -1.00 16.82
C ALA A 501 -7.27 -1.98 17.55
N HIS A 502 -7.36 -2.06 18.88
CA HIS A 502 -6.62 -3.04 19.68
C HIS A 502 -7.02 -4.47 19.32
N ALA A 503 -8.31 -4.74 19.10
CA ALA A 503 -8.77 -6.06 18.69
C ALA A 503 -8.22 -6.47 17.32
N ALA A 504 -8.17 -5.54 16.37
CA ALA A 504 -7.57 -5.76 15.04
C ALA A 504 -6.06 -6.04 15.15
N TYR A 505 -5.35 -5.30 16.01
CA TYR A 505 -3.93 -5.55 16.29
C TYR A 505 -3.68 -6.93 16.93
N VAL A 506 -4.53 -7.35 17.88
CA VAL A 506 -4.45 -8.69 18.47
C VAL A 506 -4.63 -9.77 17.40
N LEU A 507 -5.58 -9.60 16.48
CA LEU A 507 -5.77 -10.53 15.36
C LEU A 507 -4.53 -10.63 14.49
N LEU A 508 -3.88 -9.51 14.16
CA LEU A 508 -2.62 -9.52 13.42
C LEU A 508 -1.52 -10.23 14.23
N GLY A 509 -1.42 -9.96 15.52
CA GLY A 509 -0.46 -10.62 16.42
C GLY A 509 -0.62 -12.14 16.46
N LEU A 510 -1.87 -12.66 16.40
CA LEU A 510 -2.13 -14.10 16.26
C LEU A 510 -1.59 -14.66 14.95
N VAL A 511 -1.73 -13.91 13.84
CA VAL A 511 -1.14 -14.31 12.55
C VAL A 511 0.38 -14.34 12.61
N LEU A 512 1.01 -13.34 13.29
CA LEU A 512 2.46 -13.30 13.50
C LEU A 512 2.94 -14.47 14.36
N ALA A 513 2.16 -14.88 15.36
CA ALA A 513 2.47 -16.07 16.14
C ALA A 513 2.45 -17.34 15.28
N GLU A 514 1.48 -17.50 14.37
CA GLU A 514 1.45 -18.62 13.44
C GLU A 514 2.61 -18.59 12.43
N LEU A 515 2.99 -17.40 11.94
CA LEU A 515 4.17 -17.23 11.10
C LEU A 515 5.44 -17.67 11.84
N SER A 516 5.58 -17.26 13.11
CA SER A 516 6.69 -17.62 13.99
C SER A 516 6.72 -19.13 14.29
N ALA A 517 5.56 -19.76 14.39
CA ALA A 517 5.44 -21.21 14.56
C ALA A 517 5.78 -22.00 13.29
N GLY A 518 6.01 -21.32 12.14
CA GLY A 518 6.23 -21.97 10.85
C GLY A 518 4.97 -22.63 10.25
N THR A 519 3.78 -22.28 10.74
CA THR A 519 2.49 -22.83 10.27
C THR A 519 1.83 -21.99 9.18
N LEU A 520 2.39 -20.82 8.86
CA LEU A 520 1.98 -19.97 7.76
C LEU A 520 3.06 -19.99 6.68
N PRO A 521 2.92 -20.82 5.63
CA PRO A 521 3.85 -20.83 4.51
C PRO A 521 3.66 -19.57 3.63
N LEU A 522 4.73 -19.13 2.97
CA LEU A 522 4.71 -18.04 2.00
C LEU A 522 4.93 -18.57 0.58
N GLY A 523 4.30 -17.94 -0.40
CA GLY A 523 4.37 -18.32 -1.81
C GLY A 523 3.44 -19.49 -2.17
N SER A 524 3.65 -20.03 -3.36
CA SER A 524 2.89 -21.15 -3.90
C SER A 524 3.53 -22.52 -3.56
N ARG A 525 2.89 -23.61 -3.96
CA ARG A 525 3.37 -24.98 -3.74
C ARG A 525 3.49 -25.41 -2.27
N SER A 526 2.83 -24.72 -1.35
CA SER A 526 2.87 -25.02 0.09
C SER A 526 2.40 -26.46 0.41
N THR A 527 1.43 -27.00 -0.33
CA THR A 527 0.97 -28.38 -0.22
C THR A 527 2.01 -29.41 -0.66
N ARG A 528 3.08 -28.98 -1.36
CA ARG A 528 4.22 -29.80 -1.75
C ARG A 528 5.43 -29.58 -0.84
N GLY A 529 5.26 -28.87 0.29
CA GLY A 529 6.29 -28.63 1.30
C GLY A 529 7.16 -27.41 1.07
N LEU A 530 6.90 -26.61 0.03
CA LEU A 530 7.61 -25.33 -0.19
C LEU A 530 7.03 -24.22 0.70
N GLY A 531 7.73 -23.09 0.77
CA GLY A 531 7.24 -21.90 1.44
C GLY A 531 7.49 -21.84 2.94
N GLN A 532 8.35 -22.69 3.47
CA GLN A 532 8.63 -22.71 4.92
C GLN A 532 9.40 -21.49 5.36
N VAL A 533 8.94 -20.90 6.46
CA VAL A 533 9.48 -19.69 7.07
C VAL A 533 10.09 -20.03 8.42
N VAL A 534 11.31 -19.58 8.68
CA VAL A 534 11.95 -19.62 10.00
C VAL A 534 12.19 -18.18 10.45
N VAL A 535 11.34 -17.72 11.36
CA VAL A 535 11.48 -16.39 11.97
C VAL A 535 12.56 -16.43 13.02
N THR A 536 13.49 -15.47 12.94
CA THR A 536 14.62 -15.34 13.89
C THR A 536 14.38 -14.23 14.89
N THR A 537 13.79 -13.11 14.47
CA THR A 537 13.46 -11.97 15.32
C THR A 537 12.14 -11.34 14.88
N ILE A 538 11.37 -10.84 15.82
CA ILE A 538 10.24 -9.93 15.56
C ILE A 538 10.47 -8.70 16.41
N GLU A 539 10.48 -7.55 15.77
CA GLU A 539 10.56 -6.25 16.40
C GLU A 539 9.33 -5.43 16.02
N VAL A 540 8.73 -4.79 16.99
CA VAL A 540 7.62 -3.86 16.81
C VAL A 540 8.01 -2.51 17.37
N GLU A 541 8.08 -1.52 16.50
CA GLU A 541 8.11 -0.12 16.84
C GLU A 541 6.65 0.35 16.96
N GLY A 542 6.25 0.64 18.18
CA GLY A 542 4.86 1.01 18.48
C GLY A 542 4.52 2.42 18.00
N ALA A 543 3.25 2.74 18.03
CA ALA A 543 2.73 4.08 17.76
C ALA A 543 1.53 4.37 18.66
N ASP A 544 1.29 5.64 18.94
CA ASP A 544 0.16 6.12 19.74
C ASP A 544 -0.66 7.13 18.92
N ARG A 545 -1.98 6.96 18.96
CA ARG A 545 -2.93 7.92 18.37
C ARG A 545 -4.32 7.79 18.97
N LYS A 546 -4.87 8.92 19.46
CA LYS A 546 -6.27 9.02 19.92
C LYS A 546 -6.73 7.88 20.83
N GLY A 547 -5.90 7.54 21.84
CA GLY A 547 -6.20 6.46 22.79
C GLY A 547 -5.91 5.05 22.29
N VAL A 548 -5.39 4.88 21.08
CA VAL A 548 -4.81 3.62 20.60
C VAL A 548 -3.31 3.67 20.89
N ASP A 549 -2.87 2.90 21.87
CA ASP A 549 -1.45 2.73 22.19
C ASP A 549 -1.02 1.33 21.77
N LEU A 550 -0.15 1.27 20.76
CA LEU A 550 0.52 0.05 20.34
C LEU A 550 1.96 0.08 20.87
N PRO A 551 2.25 -0.66 21.96
CA PRO A 551 3.58 -0.61 22.57
C PRO A 551 4.65 -1.25 21.70
N SER A 552 5.88 -0.73 21.83
CA SER A 552 7.07 -1.36 21.23
C SER A 552 7.48 -2.63 22.00
N TRP A 553 7.89 -3.65 21.27
CA TRP A 553 8.41 -4.89 21.83
C TRP A 553 9.33 -5.61 20.83
N ASN A 554 10.20 -6.48 21.36
CA ASN A 554 11.14 -7.25 20.55
C ASN A 554 11.29 -8.67 21.12
N PHE A 555 11.24 -9.67 20.25
CA PHE A 555 11.51 -11.06 20.60
C PHE A 555 12.49 -11.69 19.63
N THR A 556 13.64 -12.06 20.15
CA THR A 556 14.66 -12.82 19.41
C THR A 556 14.53 -14.31 19.73
N GLY A 557 14.50 -15.15 18.71
CA GLY A 557 14.43 -16.60 18.84
C GLY A 557 15.74 -17.20 19.41
N CYS A 558 15.69 -18.47 19.76
CA CYS A 558 16.86 -19.20 20.26
C CYS A 558 17.94 -19.36 19.17
N GLU A 559 19.16 -19.74 19.58
CA GLU A 559 20.32 -19.90 18.70
C GLU A 559 20.04 -20.85 17.51
N ALA A 560 19.23 -21.89 17.72
CA ALA A 560 18.85 -22.82 16.65
C ALA A 560 18.11 -22.16 15.48
N LEU A 561 17.38 -21.05 15.72
CA LEU A 561 16.70 -20.28 14.67
C LEU A 561 17.65 -19.34 13.92
N GLN A 562 18.73 -18.88 14.57
CA GLN A 562 19.69 -17.92 14.02
C GLN A 562 20.67 -18.53 13.01
N GLN A 563 20.92 -19.84 13.11
CA GLN A 563 21.86 -20.53 12.23
C GLN A 563 21.14 -21.40 11.23
N PRO A 564 21.39 -21.24 9.93
CA PRO A 564 20.95 -22.24 8.96
C PRO A 564 21.60 -23.57 9.34
N ALA A 565 20.76 -24.58 9.58
CA ALA A 565 21.25 -25.94 9.77
C ALA A 565 22.21 -26.30 8.62
N THR A 566 23.31 -26.97 8.93
CA THR A 566 24.31 -27.47 7.98
C THR A 566 23.72 -28.55 7.08
N GLY A 567 22.76 -28.20 6.28
CA GLY A 567 21.95 -29.06 5.42
C GLY A 567 20.75 -28.27 4.93
N ALA A 568 20.96 -27.43 3.88
CA ALA A 568 19.85 -26.73 3.22
C ALA A 568 18.78 -27.76 2.84
N GLY A 569 17.51 -27.46 3.17
CA GLY A 569 16.37 -28.29 2.81
C GLY A 569 15.83 -29.20 3.92
N VAL A 570 16.32 -29.11 5.15
CA VAL A 570 15.85 -29.95 6.26
C VAL A 570 15.35 -29.13 7.43
N MET A 571 14.11 -29.38 7.85
CA MET A 571 13.58 -28.89 9.12
C MET A 571 13.95 -29.85 10.24
N THR A 572 14.73 -29.38 11.21
CA THR A 572 15.14 -30.18 12.36
C THR A 572 14.18 -30.01 13.55
N ASP A 573 14.15 -30.97 14.47
CA ASP A 573 13.36 -30.87 15.71
C ASP A 573 13.72 -29.63 16.54
N ALA A 574 14.98 -29.21 16.51
CA ALA A 574 15.44 -28.00 17.19
C ALA A 574 14.81 -26.72 16.59
N LEU A 575 14.67 -26.65 15.25
CA LEU A 575 13.99 -25.56 14.57
C LEU A 575 12.50 -25.53 14.95
N TYR A 576 11.80 -26.65 14.86
CA TYR A 576 10.38 -26.71 15.26
C TYR A 576 10.15 -26.33 16.72
N LYS A 577 11.03 -26.76 17.63
CA LYS A 577 10.94 -26.40 19.04
C LYS A 577 11.19 -24.89 19.24
N GLY A 578 12.21 -24.33 18.61
CA GLY A 578 12.53 -22.91 18.67
C GLY A 578 11.40 -22.02 18.12
N GLN A 579 10.82 -22.42 16.99
CA GLN A 579 9.67 -21.71 16.39
C GLN A 579 8.45 -21.68 17.34
N ARG A 580 8.11 -22.83 17.94
CA ARG A 580 7.00 -22.90 18.90
C ARG A 580 7.28 -22.06 20.17
N GLU A 581 8.51 -22.01 20.62
CA GLU A 581 8.91 -21.19 21.77
C GLU A 581 8.75 -19.69 21.44
N LEU A 582 9.23 -19.23 20.27
CA LEU A 582 9.08 -17.85 19.84
C LEU A 582 7.62 -17.47 19.68
N ALA A 583 6.82 -18.30 19.01
CA ALA A 583 5.36 -18.12 18.90
C ALA A 583 4.67 -18.03 20.27
N GLY A 584 5.06 -18.89 21.20
CA GLY A 584 4.54 -18.87 22.57
C GLY A 584 4.89 -17.57 23.33
N ARG A 585 6.02 -16.92 23.03
CA ARG A 585 6.35 -15.60 23.60
C ARG A 585 5.47 -14.51 23.04
N VAL A 586 5.22 -14.50 21.74
CA VAL A 586 4.28 -13.56 21.10
C VAL A 586 2.88 -13.71 21.69
N LEU A 587 2.38 -14.95 21.80
CA LEU A 587 1.04 -15.21 22.38
C LEU A 587 0.93 -14.78 23.84
N ARG A 588 1.95 -15.01 24.66
CA ARG A 588 1.96 -14.54 26.07
C ARG A 588 1.94 -13.01 26.12
N HIS A 589 2.75 -12.34 25.31
CA HIS A 589 2.74 -10.87 25.26
C HIS A 589 1.35 -10.32 24.89
N LEU A 590 0.71 -10.87 23.86
CA LEU A 590 -0.65 -10.47 23.48
C LEU A 590 -1.65 -10.69 24.63
N LYS A 591 -1.56 -11.84 25.29
CA LYS A 591 -2.40 -12.13 26.45
C LYS A 591 -2.16 -11.13 27.57
N ASP A 592 -0.91 -10.91 27.97
CA ASP A 592 -0.57 -10.06 29.12
C ASP A 592 -0.95 -8.58 28.90
N LYS A 593 -0.88 -8.10 27.66
CA LYS A 593 -1.16 -6.71 27.30
C LYS A 593 -2.64 -6.45 26.94
N TYR A 594 -3.29 -7.43 26.34
CA TYR A 594 -4.62 -7.26 25.73
C TYR A 594 -5.68 -8.25 26.25
N ASP A 595 -5.46 -8.93 27.37
CA ASP A 595 -6.42 -9.89 27.95
C ASP A 595 -7.79 -9.21 28.24
N GLY A 596 -7.76 -7.92 28.63
CA GLY A 596 -8.95 -7.13 28.89
C GLY A 596 -9.69 -6.61 27.65
N THR A 597 -9.11 -6.69 26.44
CA THR A 597 -9.73 -6.13 25.23
C THR A 597 -10.90 -6.97 24.71
N GLU A 598 -11.04 -8.21 25.21
CA GLU A 598 -12.07 -9.15 24.75
C GLU A 598 -12.20 -9.16 23.21
N TRP A 599 -11.04 -9.12 22.51
CA TRP A 599 -10.96 -8.91 21.07
C TRP A 599 -11.94 -9.75 20.26
N SER A 600 -12.17 -10.97 20.70
CA SER A 600 -13.11 -11.87 20.03
C SER A 600 -14.55 -11.37 20.09
N LYS A 601 -14.94 -10.59 21.11
CA LYS A 601 -16.27 -9.98 21.20
C LYS A 601 -16.45 -8.81 20.22
N ARG A 602 -15.35 -8.31 19.64
CA ARG A 602 -15.36 -7.24 18.62
C ARG A 602 -15.40 -7.79 17.19
N LEU A 603 -15.33 -9.12 17.05
CA LEU A 603 -15.48 -9.76 15.74
C LEU A 603 -16.94 -9.75 15.31
N GLU A 604 -17.16 -9.33 14.08
CA GLU A 604 -18.45 -9.32 13.42
C GLU A 604 -18.27 -9.78 11.96
N ASN A 605 -19.32 -10.40 11.42
CA ASN A 605 -19.34 -10.73 9.99
C ASN A 605 -19.43 -9.46 9.13
N GLY A 606 -18.88 -9.51 7.93
CA GLY A 606 -19.01 -8.42 6.97
C GLY A 606 -20.45 -8.22 6.48
N PRO A 607 -20.77 -7.03 5.92
CA PRO A 607 -22.14 -6.70 5.51
C PRO A 607 -22.67 -7.58 4.37
N GLY A 608 -21.80 -8.20 3.57
CA GLY A 608 -22.17 -9.14 2.50
C GLY A 608 -22.38 -10.59 2.98
N ALA A 609 -22.25 -10.84 4.29
CA ALA A 609 -22.37 -12.17 4.81
C ALA A 609 -23.86 -12.61 4.89
N ALA A 610 -24.24 -13.65 4.16
CA ALA A 610 -25.57 -14.22 4.24
C ALA A 610 -25.83 -14.76 5.66
N ARG A 611 -26.81 -14.21 6.36
CA ARG A 611 -27.31 -14.82 7.61
C ARG A 611 -28.03 -16.10 7.21
N THR A 612 -27.46 -17.26 7.52
CA THR A 612 -28.22 -18.49 7.56
C THR A 612 -29.24 -18.35 8.69
N GLN A 613 -30.48 -18.02 8.34
CA GLN A 613 -31.59 -18.24 9.25
C GLN A 613 -31.61 -19.75 9.51
N SER A 614 -31.43 -20.15 10.76
CA SER A 614 -31.82 -21.46 11.20
C SER A 614 -33.34 -21.52 11.03
N GLU A 615 -33.80 -21.98 9.87
CA GLU A 615 -35.19 -22.43 9.74
C GLU A 615 -35.35 -23.60 10.73
N GLY A 616 -36.00 -23.26 11.82
CA GLY A 616 -36.52 -24.27 12.73
C GLY A 616 -37.37 -25.22 11.89
N THR A 617 -36.96 -26.49 11.88
CA THR A 617 -37.78 -27.59 11.41
C THR A 617 -39.08 -27.60 12.22
N GLY A 618 -40.04 -26.84 11.71
CA GLY A 618 -41.44 -27.07 12.05
C GLY A 618 -41.83 -28.39 11.41
N ALA A 619 -41.94 -29.42 12.23
CA ALA A 619 -42.65 -30.61 11.83
C ALA A 619 -44.05 -30.21 11.42
N ALA A 620 -44.38 -30.41 10.15
CA ALA A 620 -45.77 -30.51 9.69
C ALA A 620 -46.09 -32.00 9.60
N ASP A 621 -46.91 -32.43 10.54
CA ASP A 621 -47.78 -33.58 10.35
C ASP A 621 -48.73 -33.26 9.16
N ASP A 622 -48.67 -34.11 8.11
CA ASP A 622 -49.78 -34.78 7.48
C ASP A 622 -49.25 -35.73 6.37
#